data_775acb67b7a5f7502a3b35b4979c895e
#
_entry.id   775acb67b7a5f7502a3b35b4979c895e
#
_cell.length_a   1.000
_cell.length_b   1.000
_cell.length_c   1.000
_cell.angle_alpha   90.00
_cell.angle_beta   90.00
_cell.angle_gamma   90.00
#
_symmetry.space_group_name_H-M   'P 1'
#
loop_
_entity.id
_entity.type
_entity.pdbx_description
1 polymer ?
#
loop_
_entity_poly.entity_id
_entity_poly.type
_entity_poly.pdbx_seq_one_letter_code
_entity_poly.pdbx_strand_id
1 'polypeptide(L)'
;MDENFIKKEFDATKWDEIKPFAKELLERRLNCANCIETLIADASELGEHISEAGALLYIDMTCNTEDIDKKNAFLEFSTNVRPKLSEFSDKLNRKIIDHPKLDNLPERYNLIIKSIRTDIEIFRKENIPLSVRQTELVTESQSINGSMTVVFDGKERTLPEMNVYLESKNRIERAAAWKKISDRRMEDHERLTEIFEELI
;
A
#
# COMPACT_ATOMS: atom_id res chain seq x y z
N MET A 1 -4.43 14.25 -30.34
CA MET A 1 -3.64 14.62 -29.13
C MET A 1 -4.59 14.32 -27.99
N ASP A 2 -4.35 13.24 -27.29
CA ASP A 2 -5.13 12.93 -26.09
C ASP A 2 -4.78 13.98 -25.04
N GLU A 3 -5.74 14.86 -24.74
CA GLU A 3 -5.55 15.78 -23.62
C GLU A 3 -5.59 14.93 -22.35
N ASN A 4 -4.57 15.02 -21.50
CA ASN A 4 -4.52 14.37 -20.21
C ASN A 4 -5.79 14.70 -19.40
N PHE A 5 -6.36 13.70 -18.73
CA PHE A 5 -7.50 13.88 -17.84
C PHE A 5 -7.16 14.80 -16.68
N ILE A 6 -5.94 14.64 -16.15
CA ILE A 6 -5.42 15.45 -15.06
C ILE A 6 -4.67 16.65 -15.65
N LYS A 7 -5.35 17.80 -15.64
CA LYS A 7 -4.85 19.07 -16.21
C LYS A 7 -4.11 19.95 -15.20
N LYS A 8 -4.14 19.62 -13.92
CA LYS A 8 -3.54 20.40 -12.83
C LYS A 8 -2.87 19.48 -11.84
N GLU A 9 -1.74 19.91 -11.32
CA GLU A 9 -1.12 19.27 -10.16
C GLU A 9 -2.11 19.27 -8.99
N PHE A 10 -2.17 18.15 -8.28
CA PHE A 10 -2.98 17.94 -7.09
C PHE A 10 -2.22 17.03 -6.13
N ASP A 11 -2.53 17.12 -4.84
CA ASP A 11 -1.95 16.26 -3.82
C ASP A 11 -2.70 14.93 -3.77
N ALA A 12 -2.16 13.91 -4.45
CA ALA A 12 -2.71 12.57 -4.52
C ALA A 12 -2.67 11.81 -3.17
N THR A 13 -2.11 12.42 -2.12
CA THR A 13 -2.17 11.88 -0.75
C THR A 13 -3.43 12.32 0.00
N LYS A 14 -4.22 13.26 -0.56
CA LYS A 14 -5.41 13.85 0.09
C LYS A 14 -6.69 13.50 -0.65
N TRP A 15 -7.63 12.89 0.08
CA TRP A 15 -8.92 12.53 -0.51
C TRP A 15 -9.70 13.72 -1.08
N ASP A 16 -9.65 14.88 -0.44
CA ASP A 16 -10.42 16.05 -0.89
C ASP A 16 -9.92 16.58 -2.24
N GLU A 17 -8.66 16.34 -2.58
CA GLU A 17 -8.09 16.68 -3.88
C GLU A 17 -8.33 15.58 -4.94
N ILE A 18 -8.40 14.31 -4.53
CA ILE A 18 -8.77 13.18 -5.40
C ILE A 18 -10.26 13.17 -5.73
N LYS A 19 -11.11 13.51 -4.75
CA LYS A 19 -12.57 13.39 -4.81
C LYS A 19 -13.21 14.05 -6.04
N PRO A 20 -12.81 15.24 -6.51
CA PRO A 20 -13.39 15.85 -7.71
C PRO A 20 -13.21 14.98 -8.96
N PHE A 21 -12.02 14.38 -9.15
CA PHE A 21 -11.72 13.48 -10.26
C PHE A 21 -12.54 12.17 -10.16
N ALA A 22 -12.54 11.57 -8.97
CA ALA A 22 -13.32 10.37 -8.71
C ALA A 22 -14.81 10.58 -8.96
N LYS A 23 -15.36 11.74 -8.55
CA LYS A 23 -16.75 12.11 -8.80
C LYS A 23 -17.03 12.28 -10.29
N GLU A 24 -16.18 12.96 -11.01
CA GLU A 24 -16.32 13.15 -12.46
C GLU A 24 -16.39 11.79 -13.19
N LEU A 25 -15.45 10.88 -12.90
CA LEU A 25 -15.43 9.53 -13.48
C LEU A 25 -16.71 8.73 -13.18
N LEU A 26 -17.24 8.84 -11.95
CA LEU A 26 -18.48 8.16 -11.58
C LEU A 26 -19.72 8.78 -12.24
N GLU A 27 -19.78 10.09 -12.42
CA GLU A 27 -20.93 10.81 -12.98
C GLU A 27 -20.88 10.91 -14.51
N ARG A 28 -19.73 10.61 -15.14
CA ARG A 28 -19.53 10.67 -16.59
C ARG A 28 -20.56 9.82 -17.33
N ARG A 29 -21.21 10.41 -18.33
CA ARG A 29 -22.16 9.67 -19.20
C ARG A 29 -21.39 8.86 -20.23
N LEU A 30 -21.74 7.58 -20.34
CA LEU A 30 -21.14 6.64 -21.30
C LEU A 30 -22.17 6.32 -22.39
N ASN A 31 -22.08 6.96 -23.54
CA ASN A 31 -23.03 6.77 -24.61
C ASN A 31 -22.51 5.86 -25.75
N CYS A 32 -21.24 5.47 -25.72
CA CYS A 32 -20.56 4.70 -26.76
C CYS A 32 -19.45 3.83 -26.19
N ALA A 33 -18.97 2.83 -26.98
CA ALA A 33 -17.83 1.98 -26.55
C ALA A 33 -16.56 2.81 -26.34
N ASN A 34 -16.26 3.75 -27.24
CA ASN A 34 -15.11 4.66 -27.10
C ASN A 34 -15.16 5.47 -25.77
N CYS A 35 -16.36 5.77 -25.26
CA CYS A 35 -16.50 6.46 -23.97
C CYS A 35 -16.07 5.58 -22.81
N ILE A 36 -16.20 4.25 -22.93
CA ILE A 36 -15.70 3.29 -21.92
C ILE A 36 -14.17 3.22 -21.99
N GLU A 37 -13.59 3.19 -23.19
CA GLU A 37 -12.13 3.19 -23.37
C GLU A 37 -11.51 4.45 -22.74
N THR A 38 -12.08 5.63 -22.99
CA THR A 38 -11.64 6.89 -22.39
C THR A 38 -11.82 6.86 -20.87
N LEU A 39 -12.93 6.34 -20.35
CA LEU A 39 -13.13 6.22 -18.90
C LEU A 39 -12.07 5.34 -18.25
N ILE A 40 -11.72 4.21 -18.87
CA ILE A 40 -10.68 3.30 -18.37
C ILE A 40 -9.30 3.99 -18.40
N ALA A 41 -8.99 4.72 -19.48
CA ALA A 41 -7.74 5.44 -19.63
C ALA A 41 -7.59 6.53 -18.56
N ASP A 42 -8.61 7.36 -18.37
CA ASP A 42 -8.62 8.45 -17.40
C ASP A 42 -8.59 7.93 -15.95
N ALA A 43 -9.28 6.82 -15.69
CA ALA A 43 -9.21 6.14 -14.40
C ALA A 43 -7.81 5.56 -14.12
N SER A 44 -7.12 5.06 -15.15
CA SER A 44 -5.73 4.60 -15.04
C SER A 44 -4.79 5.76 -14.76
N GLU A 45 -4.94 6.90 -15.44
CA GLU A 45 -4.13 8.11 -15.19
C GLU A 45 -4.27 8.58 -13.73
N LEU A 46 -5.51 8.66 -13.21
CA LEU A 46 -5.75 8.97 -11.81
C LEU A 46 -5.11 7.94 -10.88
N GLY A 47 -5.25 6.65 -11.21
CA GLY A 47 -4.67 5.54 -10.46
C GLY A 47 -3.14 5.57 -10.39
N GLU A 48 -2.47 5.98 -11.46
CA GLU A 48 -1.00 6.14 -11.50
C GLU A 48 -0.54 7.18 -10.49
N HIS A 49 -1.12 8.38 -10.49
CA HIS A 49 -0.78 9.44 -9.53
C HIS A 49 -0.99 9.01 -8.07
N ILE A 50 -2.10 8.34 -7.78
CA ILE A 50 -2.42 7.87 -6.43
C ILE A 50 -1.46 6.74 -6.00
N SER A 51 -1.15 5.83 -6.91
CA SER A 51 -0.24 4.71 -6.65
C SER A 51 1.18 5.20 -6.40
N GLU A 52 1.65 6.16 -7.19
CA GLU A 52 2.96 6.79 -6.99
C GLU A 52 3.03 7.49 -5.63
N ALA A 53 2.05 8.33 -5.30
CA ALA A 53 2.00 9.01 -4.02
C ALA A 53 2.01 8.03 -2.84
N GLY A 54 1.21 6.98 -2.90
CA GLY A 54 1.18 5.93 -1.87
C GLY A 54 2.49 5.15 -1.76
N ALA A 55 3.17 4.88 -2.87
CA ALA A 55 4.47 4.23 -2.90
C ALA A 55 5.56 5.12 -2.28
N LEU A 56 5.58 6.40 -2.60
CA LEU A 56 6.54 7.36 -2.02
C LEU A 56 6.38 7.48 -0.51
N LEU A 57 5.14 7.58 -0.01
CA LEU A 57 4.87 7.58 1.44
C LEU A 57 5.38 6.31 2.12
N TYR A 58 5.16 5.14 1.50
CA TYR A 58 5.65 3.87 2.02
C TYR A 58 7.19 3.80 2.04
N ILE A 59 7.85 4.23 0.96
CA ILE A 59 9.31 4.29 0.87
C ILE A 59 9.88 5.23 1.94
N ASP A 60 9.31 6.43 2.08
CA ASP A 60 9.75 7.40 3.08
C ASP A 60 9.64 6.85 4.51
N MET A 61 8.54 6.18 4.83
CA MET A 61 8.34 5.54 6.13
C MET A 61 9.36 4.41 6.35
N THR A 62 9.57 3.54 5.37
CA THR A 62 10.44 2.36 5.54
C THR A 62 11.92 2.69 5.54
N CYS A 63 12.34 3.74 4.83
CA CYS A 63 13.71 4.23 4.84
C CYS A 63 14.05 5.06 6.07
N ASN A 64 13.05 5.53 6.83
CA ASN A 64 13.22 6.39 8.00
C ASN A 64 12.31 5.89 9.14
N THR A 65 12.57 4.69 9.62
CA THR A 65 11.70 3.99 10.59
C THR A 65 11.53 4.69 11.94
N GLU A 66 12.43 5.61 12.29
CA GLU A 66 12.37 6.43 13.51
C GLU A 66 11.62 7.76 13.31
N ASP A 67 11.32 8.12 12.06
CA ASP A 67 10.61 9.37 11.72
C ASP A 67 9.10 9.20 11.90
N ILE A 68 8.58 9.76 13.00
CA ILE A 68 7.18 9.69 13.37
C ILE A 68 6.27 10.41 12.36
N ASP A 69 6.74 11.52 11.77
CA ASP A 69 5.93 12.30 10.83
C ASP A 69 5.73 11.53 9.52
N LYS A 70 6.77 10.85 9.01
CA LYS A 70 6.67 9.97 7.83
C LYS A 70 5.77 8.76 8.08
N LYS A 71 5.88 8.16 9.24
CA LYS A 71 4.99 7.07 9.65
C LYS A 71 3.52 7.53 9.69
N ASN A 72 3.27 8.68 10.31
CA ASN A 72 1.93 9.23 10.42
C ASN A 72 1.35 9.60 9.05
N ALA A 73 2.14 10.18 8.15
CA ALA A 73 1.72 10.49 6.79
C ALA A 73 1.28 9.24 6.01
N PHE A 74 2.05 8.16 6.09
CA PHE A 74 1.67 6.87 5.48
C PHE A 74 0.41 6.28 6.12
N LEU A 75 0.29 6.31 7.44
CA LEU A 75 -0.89 5.80 8.15
C LEU A 75 -2.12 6.62 7.81
N GLU A 76 -2.03 7.96 7.78
CA GLU A 76 -3.14 8.83 7.39
C GLU A 76 -3.64 8.52 5.99
N PHE A 77 -2.75 8.38 5.02
CA PHE A 77 -3.11 7.96 3.66
C PHE A 77 -3.81 6.58 3.67
N SER A 78 -3.25 5.62 4.41
CA SER A 78 -3.76 4.25 4.43
C SER A 78 -5.10 4.11 5.15
N THR A 79 -5.36 4.92 6.18
CA THR A 79 -6.60 4.86 6.98
C THR A 79 -7.70 5.77 6.45
N ASN A 80 -7.37 6.89 5.82
CA ASN A 80 -8.35 7.91 5.42
C ASN A 80 -8.57 8.00 3.90
N VAL A 81 -7.59 7.62 3.09
CA VAL A 81 -7.66 7.73 1.63
C VAL A 81 -7.96 6.37 1.00
N ARG A 82 -7.17 5.33 1.30
CA ARG A 82 -7.34 3.99 0.71
C ARG A 82 -8.74 3.39 0.87
N PRO A 83 -9.43 3.50 2.03
CA PRO A 83 -10.80 3.03 2.17
C PRO A 83 -11.77 3.66 1.18
N LYS A 84 -11.66 4.97 0.99
CA LYS A 84 -12.51 5.72 0.04
C LYS A 84 -12.21 5.37 -1.41
N LEU A 85 -10.92 5.11 -1.72
CA LEU A 85 -10.49 4.62 -3.03
C LEU A 85 -11.05 3.23 -3.31
N SER A 86 -11.07 2.34 -2.32
CA SER A 86 -11.62 0.99 -2.45
C SER A 86 -13.11 1.03 -2.78
N GLU A 87 -13.90 1.87 -2.09
CA GLU A 87 -15.31 2.08 -2.42
C GLU A 87 -15.52 2.74 -3.78
N PHE A 88 -14.65 3.69 -4.14
CA PHE A 88 -14.69 4.34 -5.45
C PHE A 88 -14.41 3.33 -6.57
N SER A 89 -13.36 2.53 -6.42
CA SER A 89 -12.98 1.52 -7.41
C SER A 89 -14.08 0.49 -7.65
N ASP A 90 -14.72 -0.04 -6.58
CA ASP A 90 -15.85 -0.96 -6.74
C ASP A 90 -17.00 -0.33 -7.52
N LYS A 91 -17.37 0.92 -7.20
CA LYS A 91 -18.44 1.64 -7.94
C LYS A 91 -18.08 1.86 -9.40
N LEU A 92 -16.84 2.24 -9.69
CA LEU A 92 -16.36 2.47 -11.05
C LEU A 92 -16.31 1.16 -11.83
N ASN A 93 -15.81 0.10 -11.23
CA ASN A 93 -15.74 -1.23 -11.80
C ASN A 93 -17.14 -1.74 -12.19
N ARG A 94 -18.13 -1.61 -11.31
CA ARG A 94 -19.53 -1.97 -11.62
C ARG A 94 -20.08 -1.12 -12.74
N LYS A 95 -19.85 0.18 -12.74
CA LYS A 95 -20.27 1.08 -13.83
C LYS A 95 -19.72 0.64 -15.19
N ILE A 96 -18.48 0.17 -15.26
CA ILE A 96 -17.87 -0.33 -16.49
C ILE A 96 -18.52 -1.65 -16.90
N ILE A 97 -18.65 -2.62 -15.99
CA ILE A 97 -19.16 -3.97 -16.28
C ILE A 97 -20.65 -3.96 -16.66
N ASP A 98 -21.44 -3.12 -16.03
CA ASP A 98 -22.89 -3.03 -16.28
C ASP A 98 -23.23 -2.27 -17.58
N HIS A 99 -22.22 -1.77 -18.29
CA HIS A 99 -22.46 -0.99 -19.50
C HIS A 99 -22.88 -1.88 -20.68
N PRO A 100 -24.04 -1.59 -21.35
CA PRO A 100 -24.61 -2.46 -22.39
C PRO A 100 -23.75 -2.61 -23.66
N LYS A 101 -22.74 -1.76 -23.85
CA LYS A 101 -21.80 -1.81 -24.99
C LYS A 101 -20.42 -2.35 -24.60
N LEU A 102 -20.29 -2.99 -23.45
CA LEU A 102 -19.02 -3.55 -22.97
C LEU A 102 -18.41 -4.54 -23.99
N ASP A 103 -19.27 -5.39 -24.57
CA ASP A 103 -18.86 -6.41 -25.54
C ASP A 103 -18.37 -5.81 -26.89
N ASN A 104 -18.56 -4.51 -27.11
CA ASN A 104 -18.06 -3.81 -28.28
C ASN A 104 -16.63 -3.26 -28.08
N LEU A 105 -16.02 -3.48 -26.93
CA LEU A 105 -14.64 -3.08 -26.70
C LEU A 105 -13.67 -3.95 -27.51
N PRO A 106 -12.55 -3.37 -27.98
CA PRO A 106 -11.49 -4.13 -28.65
C PRO A 106 -10.94 -5.25 -27.76
N GLU A 107 -10.49 -6.34 -28.37
CA GLU A 107 -9.97 -7.54 -27.70
C GLU A 107 -8.82 -7.23 -26.70
N ARG A 108 -8.06 -6.16 -26.93
CA ARG A 108 -7.00 -5.70 -26.02
C ARG A 108 -7.50 -5.40 -24.60
N TYR A 109 -8.81 -5.14 -24.41
CA TYR A 109 -9.41 -4.88 -23.10
C TYR A 109 -9.86 -6.15 -22.37
N ASN A 110 -9.82 -7.32 -23.00
CA ASN A 110 -10.30 -8.56 -22.37
C ASN A 110 -9.63 -8.87 -21.04
N LEU A 111 -8.34 -8.60 -20.91
CA LEU A 111 -7.61 -8.87 -19.67
C LEU A 111 -8.04 -7.93 -18.54
N ILE A 112 -8.16 -6.64 -18.80
CA ILE A 112 -8.61 -5.66 -17.80
C ILE A 112 -10.06 -5.92 -17.39
N ILE A 113 -10.94 -6.26 -18.34
CA ILE A 113 -12.35 -6.61 -18.03
C ILE A 113 -12.42 -7.86 -17.14
N LYS A 114 -11.58 -8.87 -17.41
CA LYS A 114 -11.50 -10.05 -16.55
C LYS A 114 -11.04 -9.68 -15.14
N SER A 115 -10.02 -8.83 -15.01
CA SER A 115 -9.55 -8.34 -13.71
C SER A 115 -10.65 -7.60 -12.97
N ILE A 116 -11.33 -6.65 -13.62
CA ILE A 116 -12.44 -5.89 -13.05
C ILE A 116 -13.57 -6.81 -12.53
N ARG A 117 -13.94 -7.86 -13.29
CA ARG A 117 -14.93 -8.84 -12.83
C ARG A 117 -14.48 -9.57 -11.58
N THR A 118 -13.22 -9.99 -11.53
CA THR A 118 -12.63 -10.63 -10.34
C THR A 118 -12.64 -9.67 -9.14
N ASP A 119 -12.24 -8.42 -9.34
CA ASP A 119 -12.23 -7.41 -8.27
C ASP A 119 -13.63 -7.18 -7.68
N ILE A 120 -14.67 -7.10 -8.53
CA ILE A 120 -16.07 -7.00 -8.07
C ILE A 120 -16.49 -8.26 -7.29
N GLU A 121 -16.09 -9.44 -7.76
CA GLU A 121 -16.46 -10.71 -7.12
C GLU A 121 -15.87 -10.85 -5.72
N ILE A 122 -14.62 -10.43 -5.53
CA ILE A 122 -13.93 -10.55 -4.24
C ILE A 122 -14.16 -9.35 -3.32
N PHE A 123 -14.61 -8.21 -3.82
CA PHE A 123 -14.84 -7.01 -3.01
C PHE A 123 -15.88 -7.26 -1.92
N ARG A 124 -15.51 -6.91 -0.69
CA ARG A 124 -16.40 -6.89 0.47
C ARG A 124 -16.13 -5.63 1.27
N LYS A 125 -17.18 -4.84 1.47
CA LYS A 125 -17.06 -3.58 2.23
C LYS A 125 -16.60 -3.81 3.66
N GLU A 126 -16.97 -4.93 4.24
CA GLU A 126 -16.60 -5.36 5.59
C GLU A 126 -15.08 -5.59 5.74
N ASN A 127 -14.37 -5.87 4.63
CA ASN A 127 -12.92 -6.04 4.64
C ASN A 127 -12.16 -4.71 4.73
N ILE A 128 -12.80 -3.58 4.45
CA ILE A 128 -12.14 -2.27 4.48
C ILE A 128 -11.55 -1.96 5.86
N PRO A 129 -12.33 -2.00 6.98
CA PRO A 129 -11.76 -1.76 8.31
C PRO A 129 -10.72 -2.81 8.71
N LEU A 130 -10.86 -4.05 8.27
CA LEU A 130 -9.87 -5.10 8.52
C LEU A 130 -8.54 -4.79 7.82
N SER A 131 -8.58 -4.32 6.57
CA SER A 131 -7.37 -3.90 5.82
C SER A 131 -6.69 -2.69 6.45
N VAL A 132 -7.45 -1.76 7.00
CA VAL A 132 -6.91 -0.63 7.78
C VAL A 132 -6.17 -1.16 9.01
N ARG A 133 -6.83 -2.01 9.80
CA ARG A 133 -6.22 -2.58 11.01
C ARG A 133 -4.98 -3.41 10.70
N GLN A 134 -5.03 -4.22 9.66
CA GLN A 134 -3.87 -4.97 9.17
C GLN A 134 -2.69 -4.04 8.85
N THR A 135 -2.94 -2.92 8.16
CA THR A 135 -1.89 -1.94 7.81
C THR A 135 -1.27 -1.32 9.07
N GLU A 136 -2.08 -0.97 10.08
CA GLU A 136 -1.59 -0.44 11.36
C GLU A 136 -0.67 -1.44 12.07
N LEU A 137 -1.10 -2.68 12.20
CA LEU A 137 -0.34 -3.76 12.86
C LEU A 137 0.97 -4.07 12.13
N VAL A 138 0.93 -4.17 10.81
CA VAL A 138 2.13 -4.40 9.98
C VAL A 138 3.10 -3.23 10.13
N THR A 139 2.61 -1.99 10.10
CA THR A 139 3.45 -0.79 10.28
C THR A 139 4.07 -0.75 11.68
N GLU A 140 3.33 -1.13 12.72
CA GLU A 140 3.86 -1.24 14.08
C GLU A 140 4.96 -2.31 14.17
N SER A 141 4.71 -3.50 13.62
CA SER A 141 5.71 -4.58 13.55
C SER A 141 6.98 -4.15 12.81
N GLN A 142 6.84 -3.45 11.68
CA GLN A 142 7.99 -2.90 10.94
C GLN A 142 8.77 -1.88 11.76
N SER A 143 8.09 -1.01 12.51
CA SER A 143 8.73 -0.02 13.39
C SER A 143 9.52 -0.70 14.51
N ILE A 144 8.94 -1.72 15.18
CA ILE A 144 9.61 -2.48 16.22
C ILE A 144 10.87 -3.16 15.65
N ASN A 145 10.74 -3.90 14.55
CA ASN A 145 11.87 -4.62 13.94
C ASN A 145 12.96 -3.66 13.43
N GLY A 146 12.56 -2.51 12.85
CA GLY A 146 13.49 -1.52 12.31
C GLY A 146 14.29 -0.78 13.38
N SER A 147 13.74 -0.63 14.59
CA SER A 147 14.42 0.03 15.72
C SER A 147 15.32 -0.88 16.53
N MET A 148 15.39 -2.19 16.23
CA MET A 148 16.21 -3.13 16.99
C MET A 148 17.68 -2.88 16.78
N THR A 149 18.39 -2.48 17.84
CA THR A 149 19.85 -2.34 17.87
C THR A 149 20.46 -3.15 19.01
N VAL A 150 21.72 -3.48 18.88
CA VAL A 150 22.53 -4.15 19.91
C VAL A 150 23.91 -3.49 20.05
N VAL A 151 24.46 -3.48 21.25
CA VAL A 151 25.86 -3.09 21.45
C VAL A 151 26.74 -4.32 21.27
N PHE A 152 27.60 -4.30 20.25
CA PHE A 152 28.52 -5.36 19.94
C PHE A 152 29.92 -4.77 19.58
N ASP A 153 30.97 -5.28 20.18
CA ASP A 153 32.34 -4.79 20.03
C ASP A 153 32.46 -3.26 20.29
N GLY A 154 31.76 -2.79 21.34
CA GLY A 154 31.80 -1.39 21.78
C GLY A 154 31.06 -0.41 20.88
N LYS A 155 30.30 -0.89 19.89
CA LYS A 155 29.51 -0.07 18.97
C LYS A 155 28.06 -0.51 18.96
N GLU A 156 27.16 0.45 18.86
CA GLU A 156 25.74 0.19 18.54
C GLU A 156 25.60 -0.22 17.08
N ARG A 157 24.85 -1.28 16.83
CA ARG A 157 24.64 -1.87 15.51
C ARG A 157 23.20 -2.29 15.33
N THR A 158 22.68 -2.14 14.14
CA THR A 158 21.39 -2.72 13.75
C THR A 158 21.49 -4.24 13.62
N LEU A 159 20.36 -4.95 13.70
CA LEU A 159 20.40 -6.41 13.54
C LEU A 159 20.92 -6.85 12.16
N PRO A 160 20.61 -6.18 11.03
CA PRO A 160 21.24 -6.47 9.74
C PRO A 160 22.76 -6.33 9.76
N GLU A 161 23.33 -5.32 10.42
CA GLU A 161 24.79 -5.14 10.53
C GLU A 161 25.46 -6.27 11.33
N MET A 162 24.70 -6.93 12.20
CA MET A 162 25.21 -8.09 12.97
C MET A 162 25.41 -9.35 12.11
N ASN A 163 24.83 -9.42 10.91
CA ASN A 163 24.95 -10.59 10.04
C ASN A 163 26.41 -10.90 9.65
N VAL A 164 27.23 -9.86 9.50
CA VAL A 164 28.67 -10.03 9.22
C VAL A 164 29.37 -10.88 10.27
N TYR A 165 28.98 -10.71 11.54
CA TYR A 165 29.57 -11.46 12.67
C TYR A 165 29.05 -12.90 12.75
N LEU A 166 27.86 -13.18 12.20
CA LEU A 166 27.35 -14.56 12.09
C LEU A 166 28.14 -15.38 11.04
N GLU A 167 28.82 -14.72 10.12
CA GLU A 167 29.67 -15.34 9.09
C GLU A 167 31.16 -15.43 9.50
N SER A 168 31.53 -14.90 10.69
CA SER A 168 32.91 -14.93 11.16
C SER A 168 33.48 -16.35 11.24
N LYS A 169 34.75 -16.53 10.90
CA LYS A 169 35.47 -17.81 11.08
C LYS A 169 35.63 -18.17 12.55
N ASN A 170 35.59 -17.19 13.45
CA ASN A 170 35.70 -17.40 14.90
C ASN A 170 34.33 -17.86 15.46
N ARG A 171 34.28 -19.12 15.96
CA ARG A 171 33.05 -19.69 16.51
C ARG A 171 32.54 -18.93 17.75
N ILE A 172 33.47 -18.43 18.58
CA ILE A 172 33.12 -17.70 19.82
C ILE A 172 32.41 -16.39 19.45
N GLU A 173 32.95 -15.67 18.46
CA GLU A 173 32.37 -14.42 17.96
C GLU A 173 30.98 -14.66 17.35
N ARG A 174 30.84 -15.70 16.51
CA ARG A 174 29.52 -16.09 15.96
C ARG A 174 28.47 -16.35 17.04
N ALA A 175 28.88 -17.14 18.09
CA ALA A 175 27.98 -17.49 19.18
C ALA A 175 27.57 -16.25 19.98
N ALA A 176 28.50 -15.33 20.23
CA ALA A 176 28.24 -14.08 20.91
C ALA A 176 27.31 -13.18 20.13
N ALA A 177 27.52 -13.03 18.81
CA ALA A 177 26.67 -12.27 17.94
C ALA A 177 25.24 -12.86 17.86
N TRP A 178 25.13 -14.18 17.68
CA TRP A 178 23.84 -14.87 17.65
C TRP A 178 23.07 -14.67 18.97
N LYS A 179 23.74 -14.80 20.10
CA LYS A 179 23.11 -14.59 21.41
C LYS A 179 22.59 -13.18 21.56
N LYS A 180 23.37 -12.16 21.18
CA LYS A 180 22.96 -10.74 21.25
C LYS A 180 21.71 -10.47 20.39
N ILE A 181 21.67 -10.98 19.16
CA ILE A 181 20.52 -10.85 18.26
C ILE A 181 19.28 -11.53 18.87
N SER A 182 19.44 -12.74 19.39
CA SER A 182 18.36 -13.50 19.98
C SER A 182 17.80 -12.82 21.24
N ASP A 183 18.70 -12.38 22.15
CA ASP A 183 18.31 -11.67 23.37
C ASP A 183 17.52 -10.40 23.02
N ARG A 184 17.99 -9.59 22.04
CA ARG A 184 17.30 -8.36 21.61
C ARG A 184 15.92 -8.63 21.03
N ARG A 185 15.76 -9.67 20.22
CA ARG A 185 14.44 -10.07 19.67
C ARG A 185 13.46 -10.52 20.77
N MET A 186 13.96 -11.12 21.82
CA MET A 186 13.13 -11.55 22.96
C MET A 186 12.60 -10.38 23.78
N GLU A 187 13.24 -9.19 23.73
CA GLU A 187 12.75 -8.01 24.44
C GLU A 187 11.38 -7.53 23.94
N ASP A 188 11.12 -7.66 22.64
CA ASP A 188 9.84 -7.25 22.01
C ASP A 188 8.94 -8.45 21.70
N HIS A 189 9.28 -9.65 22.19
CA HIS A 189 8.58 -10.90 21.85
C HIS A 189 7.08 -10.85 22.17
N GLU A 190 6.71 -10.38 23.34
CA GLU A 190 5.30 -10.34 23.77
C GLU A 190 4.49 -9.49 22.80
N ARG A 191 4.94 -8.25 22.50
CA ARG A 191 4.21 -7.35 21.60
C ARG A 191 4.14 -7.87 20.16
N LEU A 192 5.23 -8.44 19.65
CA LEU A 192 5.23 -9.05 18.30
C LEU A 192 4.30 -10.27 18.22
N THR A 193 4.20 -11.05 19.31
CA THR A 193 3.25 -12.17 19.39
C THR A 193 1.80 -11.68 19.36
N GLU A 194 1.44 -10.66 20.15
CA GLU A 194 0.11 -10.05 20.11
C GLU A 194 -0.27 -9.55 18.71
N ILE A 195 0.66 -8.84 18.04
CA ILE A 195 0.45 -8.37 16.67
C ILE A 195 0.20 -9.55 15.72
N PHE A 196 0.99 -10.61 15.85
CA PHE A 196 0.86 -11.79 15.01
C PHE A 196 -0.47 -12.53 15.25
N GLU A 197 -0.89 -12.66 16.49
CA GLU A 197 -2.18 -13.29 16.87
C GLU A 197 -3.38 -12.47 16.35
N GLU A 198 -3.25 -11.14 16.31
CA GLU A 198 -4.31 -10.27 15.78
C GLU A 198 -4.39 -10.29 14.23
N LEU A 199 -3.28 -10.67 13.57
CA LEU A 199 -3.20 -10.75 12.09
C LEU A 199 -3.75 -12.07 11.52
N ILE A 200 -3.94 -13.11 12.34
CA ILE A 200 -4.46 -14.43 11.96
C ILE A 200 -5.96 -14.50 12.15
#